data_f9525381182b29f184af65411f2e489f
#
_entry.id   f9525381182b29f184af65411f2e489f
#
_cell.length_a   1.000
_cell.length_b   1.000
_cell.length_c   1.000
_cell.angle_alpha   90.00
_cell.angle_beta   90.00
_cell.angle_gamma   90.00
#
_symmetry.space_group_name_H-M   'P 1'
#
loop_
_entity.id
_entity.type
_entity.pdbx_description
1 polymer ?
#
loop_
_entity_poly.entity_id
_entity_poly.type
_entity_poly.pdbx_seq_one_letter_code
_entity_poly.pdbx_strand_id
1 'polypeptide(L)'
;KMSGDAKQDSNLIGQFGVGFYSCFMVADNVEVSSKKAGAKEAWKWVSDGKSGFEITKDVKEINGTTITLHLNDEGKEFSSRWKIENLITKYSDHIDFPIFLTFEDVDYDKDGKEKSRQSKTEQINKAKAFWSRSKNELKKKEYIEFYKTLSHDNDEPTDWIHFKAEGNLEFTILFYIPKKASPDLFRADYQSHVKLYVNRVFITDDDKELLPSWLRFLRGIIDSSDLPLNVSREILQQNRIMAKIKSNSVKKVISKLNELAKDKKKYDPFYKEFGRLL
;
A
#
# COMPACT_ATOMS: atom_id res chain seq x y z
N LYS A 1 -9.46 -20.21 11.58
CA LYS A 1 -10.56 -19.22 11.73
C LYS A 1 -10.44 -18.61 13.12
N MET A 2 -10.22 -17.32 13.23
CA MET A 2 -10.35 -16.62 14.50
C MET A 2 -11.84 -16.51 14.84
N SER A 3 -12.21 -16.91 16.04
CA SER A 3 -13.59 -16.87 16.53
C SER A 3 -13.76 -15.72 17.53
N GLY A 4 -14.89 -15.03 17.50
CA GLY A 4 -15.31 -14.08 18.52
C GLY A 4 -14.49 -12.78 18.57
N ASP A 5 -14.18 -12.32 19.77
CA ASP A 5 -13.60 -11.02 20.10
C ASP A 5 -12.22 -10.75 19.49
N ALA A 6 -11.43 -11.79 19.20
CA ALA A 6 -10.14 -11.66 18.51
C ALA A 6 -10.25 -11.10 17.06
N LYS A 7 -11.45 -11.08 16.49
CA LYS A 7 -11.72 -10.57 15.15
C LYS A 7 -11.88 -9.04 15.12
N GLN A 8 -12.26 -8.43 16.24
CA GLN A 8 -12.46 -6.98 16.37
C GLN A 8 -11.15 -6.22 16.66
N ASP A 9 -10.19 -6.87 17.32
CA ASP A 9 -8.93 -6.23 17.75
C ASP A 9 -7.75 -6.47 16.80
N SER A 10 -7.92 -7.30 15.76
CA SER A 10 -6.81 -7.64 14.87
C SER A 10 -6.81 -6.75 13.62
N ASN A 11 -5.79 -5.91 13.48
CA ASN A 11 -5.40 -5.25 12.22
C ASN A 11 -4.96 -6.30 11.16
N LEU A 12 -5.80 -7.32 10.94
CA LEU A 12 -5.51 -8.38 9.97
C LEU A 12 -5.65 -7.83 8.55
N ILE A 13 -4.58 -7.95 7.79
CA ILE A 13 -4.56 -7.65 6.35
C ILE A 13 -5.44 -8.65 5.59
N GLY A 14 -5.44 -9.93 6.00
CA GLY A 14 -6.21 -11.00 5.41
C GLY A 14 -7.64 -11.08 5.97
N GLN A 15 -8.62 -10.61 5.21
CA GLN A 15 -10.04 -10.62 5.62
C GLN A 15 -10.78 -11.90 5.20
N PHE A 16 -10.45 -12.49 4.05
CA PHE A 16 -11.21 -13.59 3.43
C PHE A 16 -10.62 -14.98 3.69
N GLY A 17 -9.36 -15.06 4.13
CA GLY A 17 -8.66 -16.32 4.37
C GLY A 17 -8.31 -17.11 3.10
N VAL A 18 -8.42 -16.50 1.92
CA VAL A 18 -8.19 -17.16 0.62
C VAL A 18 -6.91 -16.69 -0.07
N GLY A 19 -6.28 -15.61 0.39
CA GLY A 19 -5.08 -15.03 -0.25
C GLY A 19 -3.91 -16.01 -0.38
N PHE A 20 -3.81 -16.98 0.53
CA PHE A 20 -2.79 -18.03 0.47
C PHE A 20 -2.89 -18.86 -0.81
N TYR A 21 -4.10 -19.12 -1.32
CA TYR A 21 -4.27 -19.95 -2.52
C TYR A 21 -3.71 -19.31 -3.80
N SER A 22 -3.46 -18.00 -3.80
CA SER A 22 -2.79 -17.35 -4.93
C SER A 22 -1.37 -17.87 -5.20
N CYS A 23 -0.75 -18.54 -4.22
CA CYS A 23 0.54 -19.22 -4.40
C CYS A 23 0.50 -20.21 -5.57
N PHE A 24 -0.62 -20.91 -5.79
CA PHE A 24 -0.78 -21.91 -6.85
C PHE A 24 -0.91 -21.31 -8.26
N MET A 25 -1.03 -19.99 -8.38
CA MET A 25 -0.95 -19.32 -9.69
C MET A 25 0.49 -19.27 -10.21
N VAL A 26 1.47 -19.31 -9.32
CA VAL A 26 2.90 -19.11 -9.64
C VAL A 26 3.78 -20.30 -9.23
N ALA A 27 3.20 -21.32 -8.60
CA ALA A 27 3.93 -22.50 -8.13
C ALA A 27 3.18 -23.80 -8.43
N ASP A 28 3.91 -24.82 -8.85
CA ASP A 28 3.38 -26.18 -9.07
C ASP A 28 3.27 -26.96 -7.76
N ASN A 29 4.04 -26.57 -6.75
CA ASN A 29 4.02 -27.19 -5.44
C ASN A 29 4.30 -26.14 -4.34
N VAL A 30 3.60 -26.23 -3.24
CA VAL A 30 3.74 -25.34 -2.08
C VAL A 30 3.95 -26.14 -0.83
N GLU A 31 5.03 -25.84 -0.11
CA GLU A 31 5.32 -26.42 1.20
C GLU A 31 5.14 -25.38 2.30
N VAL A 32 4.49 -25.74 3.40
CA VAL A 32 4.31 -24.88 4.57
C VAL A 32 4.83 -25.62 5.80
N SER A 33 5.95 -25.17 6.33
CA SER A 33 6.52 -25.65 7.61
C SER A 33 6.15 -24.69 8.71
N SER A 34 5.47 -25.16 9.77
CA SER A 34 4.97 -24.30 10.83
C SER A 34 5.19 -24.91 12.21
N LYS A 35 5.67 -24.06 13.15
CA LYS A 35 5.77 -24.37 14.58
C LYS A 35 5.06 -23.29 15.38
N LYS A 36 4.05 -23.67 16.13
CA LYS A 36 3.31 -22.76 17.00
C LYS A 36 4.19 -22.30 18.16
N ALA A 37 4.06 -21.05 18.58
CA ALA A 37 4.74 -20.54 19.77
C ALA A 37 4.39 -21.39 21.00
N GLY A 38 5.42 -21.82 21.75
CA GLY A 38 5.29 -22.67 22.90
C GLY A 38 5.08 -24.18 22.61
N ALA A 39 4.89 -24.56 21.34
CA ALA A 39 4.79 -25.99 20.97
C ALA A 39 6.16 -26.64 20.82
N LYS A 40 6.22 -27.95 21.14
CA LYS A 40 7.41 -28.76 20.91
C LYS A 40 7.48 -29.30 19.50
N GLU A 41 6.33 -29.53 18.86
CA GLU A 41 6.22 -30.15 17.54
C GLU A 41 6.04 -29.10 16.45
N ALA A 42 6.62 -29.36 15.28
CA ALA A 42 6.41 -28.65 14.04
C ALA A 42 5.74 -29.59 13.03
N TRP A 43 5.06 -28.99 12.06
CA TRP A 43 4.32 -29.71 11.04
C TRP A 43 4.62 -29.12 9.66
N LYS A 44 4.74 -30.01 8.67
CA LYS A 44 4.87 -29.67 7.26
C LYS A 44 3.61 -30.07 6.53
N TRP A 45 3.05 -29.11 5.80
CA TRP A 45 1.96 -29.28 4.85
C TRP A 45 2.51 -29.12 3.43
N VAL A 46 2.12 -29.98 2.51
CA VAL A 46 2.54 -29.96 1.10
C VAL A 46 1.32 -30.14 0.22
N SER A 47 1.22 -29.39 -0.87
CA SER A 47 0.14 -29.53 -1.85
C SER A 47 0.57 -29.00 -3.22
N ASP A 48 -0.01 -29.62 -4.27
CA ASP A 48 0.02 -29.14 -5.66
C ASP A 48 -1.21 -28.27 -6.03
N GLY A 49 -2.11 -28.03 -5.07
CA GLY A 49 -3.35 -27.28 -5.28
C GLY A 49 -4.44 -28.02 -6.06
N LYS A 50 -4.21 -29.28 -6.48
CA LYS A 50 -5.13 -30.07 -7.33
C LYS A 50 -5.49 -31.41 -6.71
N SER A 51 -4.48 -32.16 -6.27
CA SER A 51 -4.65 -33.55 -5.80
C SER A 51 -4.96 -33.68 -4.31
N GLY A 52 -4.99 -32.57 -3.58
CA GLY A 52 -5.16 -32.54 -2.13
C GLY A 52 -3.91 -32.08 -1.41
N PHE A 53 -3.67 -32.59 -0.21
CA PHE A 53 -2.51 -32.20 0.61
C PHE A 53 -2.03 -33.33 1.49
N GLU A 54 -0.78 -33.26 1.88
CA GLU A 54 -0.15 -34.16 2.86
C GLU A 54 0.31 -33.35 4.08
N ILE A 55 0.19 -33.95 5.27
CA ILE A 55 0.70 -33.37 6.52
C ILE A 55 1.62 -34.39 7.19
N THR A 56 2.85 -33.96 7.45
CA THR A 56 3.89 -34.77 8.13
C THR A 56 4.50 -34.02 9.31
N LYS A 57 5.13 -34.74 10.24
CA LYS A 57 5.95 -34.09 11.26
C LYS A 57 7.16 -33.43 10.63
N ASP A 58 7.55 -32.30 11.17
CA ASP A 58 8.71 -31.54 10.71
C ASP A 58 9.66 -31.21 11.86
N VAL A 59 10.90 -30.86 11.51
CA VAL A 59 11.91 -30.41 12.46
C VAL A 59 12.14 -28.91 12.24
N LYS A 60 11.69 -28.09 13.18
CA LYS A 60 11.86 -26.63 13.12
C LYS A 60 12.27 -26.13 14.51
N GLU A 61 13.44 -25.51 14.60
CA GLU A 61 13.98 -25.01 15.86
C GLU A 61 13.20 -23.81 16.37
N ILE A 62 12.95 -22.83 15.49
CA ILE A 62 12.32 -21.55 15.82
C ILE A 62 10.83 -21.61 15.49
N ASN A 63 9.97 -21.07 16.38
CA ASN A 63 8.55 -20.90 16.07
C ASN A 63 8.32 -19.92 14.90
N GLY A 64 7.21 -20.09 14.21
CA GLY A 64 6.84 -19.32 13.02
C GLY A 64 6.48 -20.21 11.85
N THR A 65 6.23 -19.59 10.69
CA THR A 65 5.84 -20.30 9.48
C THR A 65 6.81 -19.97 8.34
N THR A 66 7.23 -21.03 7.63
CA THR A 66 8.03 -20.92 6.39
C THR A 66 7.17 -21.45 5.25
N ILE A 67 7.06 -20.70 4.17
CA ILE A 67 6.36 -21.09 2.96
C ILE A 67 7.38 -21.17 1.83
N THR A 68 7.48 -22.34 1.20
CA THR A 68 8.37 -22.57 0.05
C THR A 68 7.51 -22.75 -1.18
N LEU A 69 7.77 -21.97 -2.20
CA LEU A 69 7.09 -22.02 -3.51
C LEU A 69 8.04 -22.65 -4.52
N HIS A 70 7.65 -23.78 -5.08
CA HIS A 70 8.31 -24.38 -6.25
C HIS A 70 7.71 -23.76 -7.50
N LEU A 71 8.36 -22.72 -8.01
CA LEU A 71 7.81 -21.86 -9.04
C LEU A 71 7.61 -22.64 -10.35
N ASN A 72 6.44 -22.45 -10.97
CA ASN A 72 6.15 -22.88 -12.32
C ASN A 72 6.80 -21.93 -13.35
N ASP A 73 6.60 -22.19 -14.66
CA ASP A 73 7.20 -21.35 -15.71
C ASP A 73 6.74 -19.91 -15.68
N GLU A 74 5.47 -19.65 -15.36
CA GLU A 74 4.90 -18.30 -15.22
C GLU A 74 5.43 -17.60 -13.96
N GLY A 75 5.72 -18.36 -12.91
CA GLY A 75 6.23 -17.84 -11.64
C GLY A 75 7.71 -17.50 -11.64
N LYS A 76 8.50 -17.94 -12.63
CA LYS A 76 9.97 -17.73 -12.66
C LYS A 76 10.38 -16.27 -12.57
N GLU A 77 9.56 -15.33 -13.08
CA GLU A 77 9.84 -13.89 -12.98
C GLU A 77 9.92 -13.40 -11.53
N PHE A 78 9.22 -14.06 -10.61
CA PHE A 78 9.20 -13.71 -9.18
C PHE A 78 10.44 -14.22 -8.41
N SER A 79 11.37 -14.93 -9.05
CA SER A 79 12.69 -15.21 -8.48
C SER A 79 13.64 -14.00 -8.56
N SER A 80 13.26 -12.96 -9.30
CA SER A 80 14.07 -11.76 -9.46
C SER A 80 13.93 -10.84 -8.24
N ARG A 81 15.06 -10.46 -7.63
CA ARG A 81 15.13 -9.46 -6.55
C ARG A 81 14.35 -8.18 -6.91
N TRP A 82 14.67 -7.61 -8.07
CA TRP A 82 14.05 -6.36 -8.53
C TRP A 82 12.53 -6.46 -8.65
N LYS A 83 12.02 -7.60 -9.16
CA LYS A 83 10.57 -7.84 -9.26
C LYS A 83 9.91 -7.86 -7.90
N ILE A 84 10.50 -8.57 -6.93
CA ILE A 84 9.99 -8.65 -5.55
C ILE A 84 10.02 -7.28 -4.87
N GLU A 85 11.13 -6.55 -4.96
CA GLU A 85 11.26 -5.21 -4.38
C GLU A 85 10.18 -4.25 -4.93
N ASN A 86 9.95 -4.25 -6.25
CA ASN A 86 8.92 -3.41 -6.86
C ASN A 86 7.50 -3.78 -6.39
N LEU A 87 7.19 -5.07 -6.29
CA LEU A 87 5.89 -5.53 -5.81
C LEU A 87 5.67 -5.13 -4.34
N ILE A 88 6.66 -5.33 -3.49
CA ILE A 88 6.57 -4.95 -2.07
C ILE A 88 6.42 -3.44 -1.93
N THR A 89 7.23 -2.66 -2.64
CA THR A 89 7.15 -1.19 -2.63
C THR A 89 5.78 -0.70 -3.12
N LYS A 90 5.21 -1.34 -4.14
CA LYS A 90 3.92 -0.94 -4.67
C LYS A 90 2.77 -1.27 -3.72
N TYR A 91 2.72 -2.49 -3.19
CA TYR A 91 1.52 -2.99 -2.49
C TYR A 91 1.64 -3.03 -0.97
N SER A 92 2.86 -3.08 -0.41
CA SER A 92 3.10 -3.38 1.00
C SER A 92 4.12 -2.45 1.68
N ASP A 93 4.47 -1.32 1.03
CA ASP A 93 5.48 -0.38 1.56
C ASP A 93 5.08 0.17 2.95
N HIS A 94 3.79 0.32 3.20
CA HIS A 94 3.26 1.02 4.37
C HIS A 94 2.55 0.13 5.39
N ILE A 95 2.54 -1.18 5.22
CA ILE A 95 1.98 -2.10 6.23
C ILE A 95 2.86 -2.06 7.49
N ASP A 96 2.27 -2.31 8.68
CA ASP A 96 2.99 -2.17 9.96
C ASP A 96 4.00 -3.29 10.26
N PHE A 97 4.26 -4.16 9.29
CA PHE A 97 5.20 -5.26 9.43
C PHE A 97 6.44 -5.02 8.57
N PRO A 98 7.65 -5.07 9.14
CA PRO A 98 8.86 -4.99 8.35
C PRO A 98 9.00 -6.24 7.47
N ILE A 99 9.29 -6.03 6.20
CA ILE A 99 9.54 -7.08 5.22
C ILE A 99 11.01 -7.08 4.88
N PHE A 100 11.68 -8.21 5.14
CA PHE A 100 13.08 -8.41 4.83
C PHE A 100 13.22 -9.30 3.60
N LEU A 101 14.06 -8.91 2.66
CA LEU A 101 14.44 -9.71 1.52
C LEU A 101 15.87 -10.20 1.71
N THR A 102 16.04 -11.52 1.66
CA THR A 102 17.35 -12.16 1.62
C THR A 102 17.65 -12.58 0.20
N PHE A 103 18.82 -12.19 -0.31
CA PHE A 103 19.23 -12.46 -1.67
C PHE A 103 20.75 -12.69 -1.73
N GLU A 104 21.19 -13.32 -2.83
CA GLU A 104 22.62 -13.45 -3.11
C GLU A 104 23.09 -12.20 -3.89
N ASP A 105 24.06 -11.51 -3.31
CA ASP A 105 24.75 -10.40 -3.94
C ASP A 105 26.04 -10.93 -4.58
N VAL A 106 26.12 -10.81 -5.89
CA VAL A 106 27.24 -11.36 -6.68
C VAL A 106 28.02 -10.22 -7.32
N ASP A 107 29.27 -10.08 -6.90
CA ASP A 107 30.21 -9.16 -7.53
C ASP A 107 30.89 -9.82 -8.71
N TYR A 108 30.97 -9.10 -9.82
CA TYR A 108 31.68 -9.54 -11.03
C TYR A 108 32.95 -8.70 -11.23
N ASP A 109 33.99 -9.34 -11.74
CA ASP A 109 35.21 -8.65 -12.17
C ASP A 109 35.00 -7.93 -13.52
N LYS A 110 36.07 -7.25 -14.01
CA LYS A 110 36.03 -6.53 -15.29
C LYS A 110 35.82 -7.45 -16.50
N ASP A 111 36.07 -8.73 -16.35
CA ASP A 111 35.95 -9.76 -17.38
C ASP A 111 34.61 -10.50 -17.28
N GLY A 112 33.71 -10.07 -16.38
CA GLY A 112 32.38 -10.67 -16.19
C GLY A 112 32.40 -11.99 -15.40
N LYS A 113 33.52 -12.33 -14.74
CA LYS A 113 33.61 -13.52 -13.87
C LYS A 113 33.18 -13.20 -12.46
N GLU A 114 32.48 -14.13 -11.83
CA GLU A 114 32.07 -14.03 -10.43
C GLU A 114 33.31 -13.88 -9.52
N LYS A 115 33.39 -12.77 -8.79
CA LYS A 115 34.46 -12.45 -7.87
C LYS A 115 34.12 -12.83 -6.44
N SER A 116 32.90 -12.56 -6.03
CA SER A 116 32.39 -12.91 -4.70
C SER A 116 30.89 -13.10 -4.72
N ARG A 117 30.38 -13.93 -3.82
CA ARG A 117 28.96 -14.17 -3.58
C ARG A 117 28.69 -14.09 -2.10
N GLN A 118 27.78 -13.24 -1.69
CA GLN A 118 27.42 -13.04 -0.30
C GLN A 118 25.90 -13.01 -0.14
N SER A 119 25.39 -13.69 0.88
CA SER A 119 23.98 -13.55 1.25
C SER A 119 23.77 -12.25 2.00
N LYS A 120 22.87 -11.41 1.52
CA LYS A 120 22.47 -10.15 2.16
C LYS A 120 21.00 -10.19 2.52
N THR A 121 20.66 -9.56 3.65
CA THR A 121 19.27 -9.38 4.09
C THR A 121 19.02 -7.90 4.29
N GLU A 122 18.05 -7.35 3.58
CA GLU A 122 17.71 -5.92 3.63
C GLU A 122 16.21 -5.75 3.90
N GLN A 123 15.85 -4.76 4.72
CA GLN A 123 14.45 -4.36 4.84
C GLN A 123 14.05 -3.57 3.60
N ILE A 124 13.02 -4.03 2.89
CA ILE A 124 12.62 -3.48 1.59
C ILE A 124 11.32 -2.67 1.61
N ASN A 125 10.65 -2.55 2.77
CA ASN A 125 9.50 -1.68 2.95
C ASN A 125 9.72 -0.69 4.10
N LYS A 126 8.94 0.40 4.11
CA LYS A 126 9.01 1.40 5.18
C LYS A 126 8.39 0.94 6.49
N ALA A 127 7.54 -0.08 6.46
CA ALA A 127 6.82 -0.66 7.60
C ALA A 127 6.09 0.39 8.48
N LYS A 128 5.79 1.57 7.93
CA LYS A 128 5.09 2.64 8.62
C LYS A 128 4.43 3.58 7.61
N ALA A 129 3.15 3.81 7.79
CA ALA A 129 2.43 4.78 6.98
C ALA A 129 2.65 6.21 7.53
N PHE A 130 3.17 7.11 6.71
CA PHE A 130 3.38 8.51 7.09
C PHE A 130 2.09 9.17 7.60
N TRP A 131 0.98 8.93 6.93
CA TRP A 131 -0.34 9.50 7.22
C TRP A 131 -1.02 8.93 8.46
N SER A 132 -0.53 7.82 9.02
CA SER A 132 -1.05 7.27 10.28
C SER A 132 -0.48 7.95 11.51
N ARG A 133 0.61 8.72 11.36
CA ARG A 133 1.25 9.44 12.46
C ARG A 133 0.42 10.64 12.91
N SER A 134 0.53 10.99 14.19
CA SER A 134 -0.11 12.18 14.73
C SER A 134 0.41 13.45 14.05
N LYS A 135 -0.50 14.38 13.70
CA LYS A 135 -0.13 15.66 13.11
C LYS A 135 0.82 16.47 13.99
N ASN A 136 0.68 16.33 15.32
CA ASN A 136 1.51 17.05 16.29
C ASN A 136 2.96 16.58 16.29
N GLU A 137 3.22 15.38 15.78
CA GLU A 137 4.57 14.80 15.67
C GLU A 137 5.24 15.11 14.33
N LEU A 138 4.46 15.57 13.34
CA LEU A 138 4.92 15.79 11.99
C LEU A 138 5.31 17.24 11.76
N LYS A 139 6.54 17.44 11.25
CA LYS A 139 7.07 18.76 10.87
C LYS A 139 6.73 19.08 9.42
N LYS A 140 6.64 20.35 9.08
CA LYS A 140 6.43 20.84 7.72
C LYS A 140 7.36 20.18 6.70
N LYS A 141 8.64 20.05 7.03
CA LYS A 141 9.66 19.43 6.17
C LYS A 141 9.29 17.98 5.80
N GLU A 142 8.78 17.19 6.76
CA GLU A 142 8.39 15.79 6.53
C GLU A 142 7.19 15.70 5.56
N TYR A 143 6.21 16.62 5.66
CA TYR A 143 5.10 16.70 4.69
C TYR A 143 5.60 17.00 3.28
N ILE A 144 6.55 17.93 3.14
CA ILE A 144 7.14 18.29 1.84
C ILE A 144 7.92 17.11 1.26
N GLU A 145 8.74 16.44 2.05
CA GLU A 145 9.50 15.26 1.61
C GLU A 145 8.58 14.12 1.19
N PHE A 146 7.53 13.88 1.97
CA PHE A 146 6.52 12.87 1.60
C PHE A 146 5.80 13.22 0.31
N TYR A 147 5.41 14.49 0.11
CA TYR A 147 4.82 14.96 -1.14
C TYR A 147 5.73 14.67 -2.34
N LYS A 148 7.00 15.03 -2.25
CA LYS A 148 7.97 14.81 -3.34
C LYS A 148 8.11 13.32 -3.67
N THR A 149 8.14 12.47 -2.66
CA THR A 149 8.18 11.01 -2.83
C THR A 149 6.91 10.48 -3.49
N LEU A 150 5.74 10.98 -3.07
CA LEU A 150 4.44 10.51 -3.55
C LEU A 150 4.14 10.95 -4.97
N SER A 151 4.46 12.21 -5.30
CA SER A 151 4.10 12.87 -6.55
C SER A 151 5.19 12.82 -7.62
N HIS A 152 6.42 12.44 -7.25
CA HIS A 152 7.63 12.56 -8.07
C HIS A 152 7.84 13.99 -8.57
N ASP A 153 7.33 14.98 -7.84
CA ASP A 153 7.47 16.39 -8.12
C ASP A 153 8.63 16.98 -7.31
N ASN A 154 9.45 17.82 -7.90
CA ASN A 154 10.55 18.48 -7.22
C ASN A 154 10.14 19.78 -6.52
N ASP A 155 9.00 20.37 -6.91
CA ASP A 155 8.46 21.56 -6.28
C ASP A 155 7.84 21.23 -4.91
N GLU A 156 7.73 22.23 -4.04
CA GLU A 156 6.96 22.11 -2.80
C GLU A 156 5.46 22.26 -3.10
N PRO A 157 4.57 21.57 -2.35
CA PRO A 157 3.12 21.80 -2.50
C PRO A 157 2.75 23.20 -2.00
N THR A 158 1.68 23.78 -2.54
CA THR A 158 1.12 25.04 -2.07
C THR A 158 0.59 24.90 -0.65
N ASP A 159 -0.10 23.81 -0.36
CA ASP A 159 -0.63 23.48 0.96
C ASP A 159 -1.03 21.98 1.02
N TRP A 160 -1.46 21.51 2.21
CA TRP A 160 -1.96 20.14 2.38
C TRP A 160 -3.10 20.05 3.39
N ILE A 161 -3.83 18.95 3.30
CA ILE A 161 -4.91 18.57 4.20
C ILE A 161 -4.56 17.21 4.78
N HIS A 162 -4.29 17.13 6.06
CA HIS A 162 -4.14 15.87 6.78
C HIS A 162 -5.28 15.77 7.78
N PHE A 163 -6.19 14.81 7.59
CA PHE A 163 -7.37 14.64 8.42
C PHE A 163 -7.62 13.17 8.70
N LYS A 164 -7.86 12.86 9.97
CA LYS A 164 -8.26 11.54 10.44
C LYS A 164 -9.68 11.64 10.98
N ALA A 165 -10.57 10.80 10.51
CA ALA A 165 -11.90 10.58 11.06
C ALA A 165 -11.85 9.36 11.98
N GLU A 166 -12.50 9.48 13.14
CA GLU A 166 -12.61 8.42 14.13
C GLU A 166 -14.09 8.26 14.54
N GLY A 167 -14.48 7.07 14.96
CA GLY A 167 -15.85 6.75 15.39
C GLY A 167 -16.53 5.76 14.45
N ASN A 168 -17.76 6.07 14.00
CA ASN A 168 -18.56 5.15 13.18
C ASN A 168 -17.99 4.91 11.77
N LEU A 169 -16.97 5.63 11.38
CA LEU A 169 -16.25 5.47 10.11
C LEU A 169 -14.82 5.95 10.32
N GLU A 170 -13.88 5.04 10.18
CA GLU A 170 -12.46 5.32 10.34
C GLU A 170 -11.77 5.44 8.98
N PHE A 171 -11.22 6.62 8.74
CA PHE A 171 -10.38 6.86 7.57
C PHE A 171 -9.45 8.05 7.79
N THR A 172 -8.35 8.03 7.07
CA THR A 172 -7.38 9.12 7.00
C THR A 172 -7.29 9.63 5.57
N ILE A 173 -7.24 10.95 5.41
CA ILE A 173 -6.86 11.59 4.15
C ILE A 173 -5.60 12.41 4.36
N LEU A 174 -4.71 12.34 3.39
CA LEU A 174 -3.60 13.26 3.26
C LEU A 174 -3.56 13.74 1.81
N PHE A 175 -4.11 14.92 1.57
CA PHE A 175 -4.15 15.54 0.26
C PHE A 175 -3.19 16.71 0.19
N TYR A 176 -2.55 16.86 -0.96
CA TYR A 176 -1.70 17.98 -1.29
C TYR A 176 -2.31 18.79 -2.42
N ILE A 177 -2.17 20.10 -2.32
CA ILE A 177 -2.45 21.05 -3.39
C ILE A 177 -1.12 21.34 -4.08
N PRO A 178 -0.90 20.86 -5.31
CA PRO A 178 0.33 21.13 -6.04
C PRO A 178 0.55 22.61 -6.28
N LYS A 179 1.77 23.02 -6.55
CA LYS A 179 2.10 24.37 -6.92
C LYS A 179 1.77 24.69 -8.39
N LYS A 180 1.89 23.67 -9.25
CA LYS A 180 1.65 23.76 -10.70
C LYS A 180 0.74 22.64 -11.17
N ALA A 181 -0.02 22.90 -12.21
CA ALA A 181 -0.80 21.90 -12.92
C ALA A 181 0.14 20.92 -13.65
N SER A 182 -0.19 19.64 -13.58
CA SER A 182 0.50 18.65 -14.43
C SER A 182 0.10 18.83 -15.89
N PRO A 183 0.98 18.52 -16.86
CA PRO A 183 0.69 18.70 -18.29
C PRO A 183 -0.54 17.92 -18.79
N ASP A 184 -0.86 16.83 -18.12
CA ASP A 184 -1.98 15.93 -18.43
C ASP A 184 -3.29 16.30 -17.72
N LEU A 185 -3.28 17.29 -16.81
CA LEU A 185 -4.42 17.63 -15.95
C LEU A 185 -5.74 17.85 -16.70
N PHE A 186 -5.67 18.42 -17.90
CA PHE A 186 -6.84 18.75 -18.72
C PHE A 186 -7.12 17.74 -19.84
N ARG A 187 -6.38 16.64 -19.88
CA ARG A 187 -6.58 15.58 -20.87
C ARG A 187 -7.80 14.74 -20.53
N ALA A 188 -8.41 14.12 -21.54
CA ALA A 188 -9.55 13.22 -21.34
C ALA A 188 -9.15 11.89 -20.66
N ASP A 189 -7.93 11.45 -20.91
CA ASP A 189 -7.31 10.23 -20.35
C ASP A 189 -6.56 10.48 -19.04
N TYR A 190 -6.82 11.61 -18.36
CA TYR A 190 -6.22 11.93 -17.05
C TYR A 190 -6.51 10.85 -16.04
N GLN A 191 -5.47 10.40 -15.36
CA GLN A 191 -5.55 9.46 -14.22
C GLN A 191 -5.55 10.22 -12.90
N SER A 192 -6.31 9.71 -11.92
CA SER A 192 -6.28 10.25 -10.56
C SER A 192 -4.89 10.05 -9.96
N HIS A 193 -4.39 11.06 -9.24
CA HIS A 193 -3.16 10.95 -8.46
C HIS A 193 -3.43 10.80 -6.96
N VAL A 194 -4.64 10.39 -6.60
CA VAL A 194 -5.01 10.05 -5.23
C VAL A 194 -5.05 8.54 -5.10
N LYS A 195 -4.17 8.01 -4.25
CA LYS A 195 -4.04 6.58 -4.00
C LYS A 195 -4.99 6.15 -2.89
N LEU A 196 -5.67 5.03 -3.10
CA LEU A 196 -6.52 4.41 -2.09
C LEU A 196 -5.78 3.27 -1.41
N TYR A 197 -5.84 3.27 -0.09
CA TYR A 197 -5.35 2.20 0.77
C TYR A 197 -6.51 1.67 1.63
N VAL A 198 -6.45 0.39 1.95
CA VAL A 198 -7.29 -0.24 2.98
C VAL A 198 -6.38 -0.99 3.95
N ASN A 199 -6.41 -0.60 5.23
CA ASN A 199 -5.47 -1.08 6.23
C ASN A 199 -4.01 -0.96 5.75
N ARG A 200 -3.64 0.17 5.13
CA ARG A 200 -2.30 0.51 4.60
C ARG A 200 -1.82 -0.38 3.45
N VAL A 201 -2.69 -1.26 2.95
CA VAL A 201 -2.45 -2.02 1.72
C VAL A 201 -2.94 -1.20 0.53
N PHE A 202 -2.09 -1.01 -0.47
CA PHE A 202 -2.46 -0.30 -1.70
C PHE A 202 -3.55 -1.06 -2.46
N ILE A 203 -4.59 -0.34 -2.87
CA ILE A 203 -5.73 -0.87 -3.62
C ILE A 203 -5.70 -0.36 -5.07
N THR A 204 -5.73 0.96 -5.25
CA THR A 204 -5.76 1.59 -6.57
C THR A 204 -5.26 3.03 -6.51
N ASP A 205 -4.83 3.55 -7.65
CA ASP A 205 -4.47 4.96 -7.87
C ASP A 205 -5.25 5.60 -9.02
N ASP A 206 -6.18 4.87 -9.64
CA ASP A 206 -6.99 5.34 -10.77
C ASP A 206 -8.49 5.14 -10.56
N ASP A 207 -8.99 5.35 -9.36
CA ASP A 207 -10.43 5.32 -9.13
C ASP A 207 -11.03 6.74 -9.28
N LYS A 208 -11.77 6.93 -10.36
CA LYS A 208 -12.47 8.19 -10.68
C LYS A 208 -13.64 8.51 -9.74
N GLU A 209 -14.06 7.53 -8.93
CA GLU A 209 -15.14 7.71 -7.95
C GLU A 209 -14.64 8.23 -6.60
N LEU A 210 -13.35 8.16 -6.32
CA LEU A 210 -12.76 8.63 -5.06
C LEU A 210 -13.05 10.10 -4.79
N LEU A 211 -12.90 10.96 -5.82
CA LEU A 211 -13.14 12.39 -5.75
C LEU A 211 -13.91 12.89 -6.98
N PRO A 212 -14.63 14.00 -6.86
CA PRO A 212 -15.22 14.68 -8.01
C PRO A 212 -14.14 15.12 -9.01
N SER A 213 -14.47 15.12 -10.30
CA SER A 213 -13.54 15.45 -11.39
C SER A 213 -12.92 16.85 -11.29
N TRP A 214 -13.60 17.82 -10.67
CA TRP A 214 -13.07 19.16 -10.44
C TRP A 214 -11.95 19.21 -9.39
N LEU A 215 -11.80 18.16 -8.56
CA LEU A 215 -10.70 17.98 -7.61
C LEU A 215 -9.52 17.17 -8.17
N ARG A 216 -9.50 16.90 -9.47
CA ARG A 216 -8.45 16.10 -10.12
C ARG A 216 -7.01 16.64 -9.95
N PHE A 217 -6.87 17.91 -9.56
CA PHE A 217 -5.56 18.50 -9.28
C PHE A 217 -4.93 18.00 -7.99
N LEU A 218 -5.71 17.40 -7.09
CA LEU A 218 -5.18 16.89 -5.82
C LEU A 218 -4.27 15.69 -6.04
N ARG A 219 -3.24 15.62 -5.21
CA ARG A 219 -2.38 14.45 -5.06
C ARG A 219 -2.44 13.98 -3.62
N GLY A 220 -2.30 12.69 -3.38
CA GLY A 220 -2.35 12.23 -1.99
C GLY A 220 -2.84 10.82 -1.82
N ILE A 221 -3.39 10.58 -0.63
CA ILE A 221 -3.90 9.27 -0.23
C ILE A 221 -5.24 9.38 0.49
N ILE A 222 -6.01 8.31 0.38
CA ILE A 222 -7.11 7.95 1.27
C ILE A 222 -6.78 6.57 1.85
N ASP A 223 -6.89 6.39 3.16
CA ASP A 223 -6.71 5.10 3.82
C ASP A 223 -7.89 4.87 4.77
N SER A 224 -8.56 3.74 4.66
CA SER A 224 -9.69 3.38 5.51
C SER A 224 -9.61 1.93 5.96
N SER A 225 -9.84 1.69 7.26
CA SER A 225 -10.00 0.34 7.81
C SER A 225 -11.38 -0.27 7.53
N ASP A 226 -12.38 0.59 7.33
CA ASP A 226 -13.79 0.19 7.24
C ASP A 226 -14.29 -0.05 5.82
N LEU A 227 -13.47 0.27 4.80
CA LEU A 227 -13.87 0.10 3.41
C LEU A 227 -13.90 -1.38 3.05
N PRO A 228 -15.09 -1.95 2.76
CA PRO A 228 -15.18 -3.34 2.36
C PRO A 228 -14.67 -3.53 0.94
N LEU A 229 -13.86 -4.57 0.78
CA LEU A 229 -13.34 -5.03 -0.49
C LEU A 229 -14.00 -6.36 -0.86
N ASN A 230 -14.05 -6.67 -2.15
CA ASN A 230 -14.34 -8.03 -2.61
C ASN A 230 -13.12 -8.96 -2.41
N VAL A 231 -13.27 -10.22 -2.76
CA VAL A 231 -12.19 -11.22 -2.63
C VAL A 231 -10.96 -10.85 -3.48
N SER A 232 -11.16 -10.19 -4.63
CA SER A 232 -10.10 -9.70 -5.52
C SER A 232 -9.44 -8.41 -5.01
N ARG A 233 -9.85 -7.90 -3.83
CA ARG A 233 -9.41 -6.62 -3.25
C ARG A 233 -9.79 -5.40 -4.08
N GLU A 234 -10.87 -5.49 -4.85
CA GLU A 234 -11.46 -4.36 -5.54
C GLU A 234 -12.55 -3.71 -4.69
N ILE A 235 -12.82 -2.44 -4.95
CA ILE A 235 -13.86 -1.70 -4.25
C ILE A 235 -15.23 -2.22 -4.72
N LEU A 236 -16.12 -2.48 -3.77
CA LEU A 236 -17.51 -2.80 -4.10
C LEU A 236 -18.19 -1.56 -4.69
N GLN A 237 -18.73 -1.69 -5.90
CA GLN A 237 -19.49 -0.62 -6.55
C GLN A 237 -20.66 -0.16 -5.67
N GLN A 238 -20.97 1.16 -5.70
CA GLN A 238 -22.04 1.81 -4.93
C GLN A 238 -21.93 1.64 -3.40
N ASN A 239 -20.72 1.69 -2.86
CA ASN A 239 -20.50 1.54 -1.44
C ASN A 239 -20.85 2.83 -0.66
N ARG A 240 -21.76 2.70 0.33
CA ARG A 240 -22.17 3.83 1.19
C ARG A 240 -21.01 4.41 1.99
N ILE A 241 -20.03 3.60 2.36
CA ILE A 241 -18.82 4.05 3.09
C ILE A 241 -17.98 4.93 2.18
N MET A 242 -17.75 4.51 0.94
CA MET A 242 -17.04 5.31 -0.06
C MET A 242 -17.72 6.66 -0.30
N ALA A 243 -19.05 6.68 -0.43
CA ALA A 243 -19.80 7.92 -0.60
C ALA A 243 -19.64 8.88 0.60
N LYS A 244 -19.57 8.34 1.83
CA LYS A 244 -19.30 9.14 3.04
C LYS A 244 -17.87 9.66 3.07
N ILE A 245 -16.87 8.83 2.73
CA ILE A 245 -15.46 9.24 2.63
C ILE A 245 -15.33 10.37 1.61
N LYS A 246 -15.89 10.21 0.41
CA LYS A 246 -15.92 11.23 -0.65
C LYS A 246 -16.55 12.54 -0.16
N SER A 247 -17.74 12.49 0.42
CA SER A 247 -18.44 13.68 0.93
C SER A 247 -17.61 14.43 1.99
N ASN A 248 -17.03 13.69 2.95
CA ASN A 248 -16.19 14.28 3.99
C ASN A 248 -14.89 14.87 3.42
N SER A 249 -14.26 14.16 2.49
CA SER A 249 -13.07 14.63 1.77
C SER A 249 -13.34 15.95 1.05
N VAL A 250 -14.42 16.03 0.28
CA VAL A 250 -14.83 17.24 -0.43
C VAL A 250 -15.03 18.41 0.53
N LYS A 251 -15.74 18.19 1.66
CA LYS A 251 -15.95 19.24 2.68
C LYS A 251 -14.62 19.77 3.23
N LYS A 252 -13.65 18.89 3.49
CA LYS A 252 -12.33 19.27 3.99
C LYS A 252 -11.53 20.06 2.96
N VAL A 253 -11.61 19.66 1.70
CA VAL A 253 -10.97 20.39 0.60
C VAL A 253 -11.57 21.78 0.42
N ILE A 254 -12.91 21.91 0.37
CA ILE A 254 -13.58 23.21 0.28
C ILE A 254 -13.19 24.11 1.45
N SER A 255 -13.20 23.57 2.68
CA SER A 255 -12.75 24.33 3.86
C SER A 255 -11.32 24.86 3.71
N LYS A 256 -10.42 24.02 3.18
CA LYS A 256 -9.01 24.39 2.96
C LYS A 256 -8.86 25.43 1.86
N LEU A 257 -9.62 25.31 0.77
CA LEU A 257 -9.61 26.30 -0.31
C LEU A 257 -10.15 27.66 0.16
N ASN A 258 -11.19 27.67 1.03
CA ASN A 258 -11.69 28.89 1.65
C ASN A 258 -10.67 29.52 2.60
N GLU A 259 -9.86 28.72 3.30
CA GLU A 259 -8.75 29.21 4.10
C GLU A 259 -7.66 29.83 3.20
N LEU A 260 -7.28 29.11 2.15
CA LEU A 260 -6.28 29.55 1.17
C LEU A 260 -6.69 30.88 0.50
N ALA A 261 -7.99 31.07 0.21
CA ALA A 261 -8.52 32.27 -0.41
C ALA A 261 -8.34 33.55 0.43
N LYS A 262 -8.10 33.44 1.74
CA LYS A 262 -7.78 34.56 2.62
C LYS A 262 -6.36 35.08 2.42
N ASP A 263 -5.46 34.28 1.88
CA ASP A 263 -4.08 34.63 1.56
C ASP A 263 -3.91 34.79 0.04
N LYS A 264 -4.08 36.00 -0.49
CA LYS A 264 -3.98 36.29 -1.91
C LYS A 264 -2.63 35.85 -2.52
N LYS A 265 -1.54 35.92 -1.77
CA LYS A 265 -0.21 35.52 -2.26
C LYS A 265 -0.14 34.03 -2.61
N LYS A 266 -0.92 33.20 -1.91
CA LYS A 266 -1.03 31.77 -2.19
C LYS A 266 -2.18 31.45 -3.14
N TYR A 267 -3.30 32.16 -2.99
CA TYR A 267 -4.53 31.89 -3.75
C TYR A 267 -4.42 32.29 -5.21
N ASP A 268 -3.88 33.47 -5.53
CA ASP A 268 -3.82 33.93 -6.90
C ASP A 268 -3.00 33.00 -7.83
N PRO A 269 -1.81 32.52 -7.42
CA PRO A 269 -1.10 31.48 -8.18
C PRO A 269 -1.90 30.17 -8.32
N PHE A 270 -2.52 29.71 -7.23
CA PHE A 270 -3.37 28.53 -7.25
C PHE A 270 -4.54 28.68 -8.21
N TYR A 271 -5.26 29.80 -8.16
CA TYR A 271 -6.41 30.05 -9.04
C TYR A 271 -6.01 30.15 -10.51
N LYS A 272 -4.83 30.71 -10.80
CA LYS A 272 -4.27 30.76 -12.15
C LYS A 272 -4.06 29.36 -12.74
N GLU A 273 -3.59 28.42 -11.95
CA GLU A 273 -3.29 27.04 -12.37
C GLU A 273 -4.56 26.18 -12.45
N PHE A 274 -5.45 26.28 -11.46
CA PHE A 274 -6.53 25.33 -11.24
C PHE A 274 -7.94 25.92 -11.33
N GLY A 275 -8.09 27.24 -11.43
CA GLY A 275 -9.39 27.94 -11.41
C GLY A 275 -10.38 27.49 -12.50
N ARG A 276 -9.88 26.92 -13.61
CA ARG A 276 -10.74 26.34 -14.67
C ARG A 276 -11.47 25.06 -14.25
N LEU A 277 -11.06 24.44 -13.15
CA LEU A 277 -11.68 23.24 -12.59
C LEU A 277 -12.72 23.56 -11.51
N LEU A 278 -12.62 24.75 -10.91
CA LEU A 278 -13.48 25.23 -9.82
C LEU A 278 -14.66 26.04 -10.38
#